data_c55af3f7fbb9b56a1935b223d0bec040
#
_entry.id   c55af3f7fbb9b56a1935b223d0bec040
#
_cell.length_a   1.000
_cell.length_b   1.000
_cell.length_c   1.000
_cell.angle_alpha   90.00
_cell.angle_beta   90.00
_cell.angle_gamma   90.00
#
_symmetry.space_group_name_H-M   'P 1'
#
loop_
_entity.id
_entity.type
_entity.pdbx_description
1 polymer ?
#
loop_
_entity_poly.entity_id
_entity_poly.type
_entity_poly.pdbx_seq_one_letter_code
_entity_poly.pdbx_strand_id
1 'polypeptide(L)'
;MDRIVSLYWDNVDRRIVEAQRRVFAHFGLAIDQRERTGLRHCDFLDSYMAEVAEDDVALLVDIDCFPLNRAIVDRAFAAARAGRIFGCAQSRNNIDPERLYVAPMFMAISRRTWDRLGRPSFCPDAGNDVAQALHDRAVAAGVEVEMLYPEACVAPKWRLGDFAVFGIGTFYVGGVFHLFQSRRKAYEFILLEVAEATIAGRPIDVLGLIDRALPLRLRDHWVSQFRDWRKAMGLSRVLRRLRRGTPPAPAGARQRAKTEAQ
;
A
#
# COMPACT_ATOMS: atom_id res chain seq x y z
N MET A 1 7.47 -23.18 8.20
CA MET A 1 6.12 -23.15 7.57
C MET A 1 5.99 -21.88 6.75
N ASP A 2 5.22 -21.92 5.64
CA ASP A 2 4.97 -20.72 4.86
C ASP A 2 3.77 -19.95 5.43
N ARG A 3 3.92 -18.66 5.64
CA ARG A 3 2.89 -17.80 6.19
C ARG A 3 2.58 -16.65 5.24
N ILE A 4 1.32 -16.37 5.04
CA ILE A 4 0.86 -15.20 4.25
C ILE A 4 0.08 -14.31 5.20
N VAL A 5 0.45 -13.02 5.28
CA VAL A 5 -0.20 -12.08 6.18
C VAL A 5 -0.54 -10.78 5.46
N SER A 6 -1.66 -10.20 5.84
CA SER A 6 -2.13 -8.88 5.40
C SER A 6 -2.65 -8.09 6.59
N LEU A 7 -2.34 -6.80 6.62
CA LEU A 7 -2.88 -5.86 7.61
C LEU A 7 -3.91 -4.95 6.96
N TYR A 8 -5.00 -4.65 7.66
CA TYR A 8 -5.93 -3.62 7.25
C TYR A 8 -6.51 -2.86 8.45
N TRP A 9 -7.05 -1.66 8.17
CA TRP A 9 -7.75 -0.83 9.15
C TRP A 9 -9.26 -0.90 8.91
N ASP A 10 -10.03 -0.53 9.92
CA ASP A 10 -11.50 -0.51 9.90
C ASP A 10 -12.12 0.36 8.78
N ASN A 11 -11.35 1.32 8.24
CA ASN A 11 -11.78 2.19 7.15
C ASN A 11 -11.57 1.61 5.74
N VAL A 12 -11.08 0.37 5.64
CA VAL A 12 -11.01 -0.38 4.36
C VAL A 12 -12.37 -1.02 4.09
N ASP A 13 -12.86 -0.94 2.87
CA ASP A 13 -14.12 -1.60 2.48
C ASP A 13 -14.01 -3.11 2.65
N ARG A 14 -14.99 -3.71 3.33
CA ARG A 14 -15.01 -5.17 3.59
C ARG A 14 -15.03 -6.01 2.31
N ARG A 15 -15.52 -5.46 1.19
CA ARG A 15 -15.48 -6.14 -0.10
C ARG A 15 -14.05 -6.35 -0.60
N ILE A 16 -13.13 -5.40 -0.31
CA ILE A 16 -11.70 -5.53 -0.64
C ILE A 16 -11.07 -6.67 0.17
N VAL A 17 -11.33 -6.68 1.48
CA VAL A 17 -10.84 -7.72 2.41
C VAL A 17 -11.32 -9.10 1.95
N GLU A 18 -12.61 -9.22 1.65
CA GLU A 18 -13.21 -10.48 1.18
C GLU A 18 -12.69 -10.89 -0.20
N ALA A 19 -12.54 -9.96 -1.15
CA ALA A 19 -12.01 -10.26 -2.47
C ALA A 19 -10.59 -10.83 -2.39
N GLN A 20 -9.71 -10.22 -1.59
CA GLN A 20 -8.37 -10.75 -1.35
C GLN A 20 -8.43 -12.17 -0.79
N ARG A 21 -9.22 -12.39 0.26
CA ARG A 21 -9.37 -13.71 0.90
C ARG A 21 -9.83 -14.78 -0.11
N ARG A 22 -10.82 -14.44 -0.95
CA ARG A 22 -11.37 -15.35 -1.97
C ARG A 22 -10.34 -15.71 -3.04
N VAL A 23 -9.51 -14.75 -3.49
CA VAL A 23 -8.44 -15.04 -4.46
C VAL A 23 -7.40 -15.99 -3.86
N PHE A 24 -6.93 -15.75 -2.63
CA PHE A 24 -5.99 -16.66 -1.98
C PHE A 24 -6.61 -18.05 -1.77
N ALA A 25 -7.86 -18.13 -1.32
CA ALA A 25 -8.58 -19.40 -1.14
C ALA A 25 -8.78 -20.14 -2.48
N HIS A 26 -9.02 -19.44 -3.60
CA HIS A 26 -9.12 -20.02 -4.93
C HIS A 26 -7.83 -20.78 -5.32
N PHE A 27 -6.67 -20.27 -4.92
CA PHE A 27 -5.38 -20.93 -5.14
C PHE A 27 -5.02 -21.95 -4.05
N GLY A 28 -5.93 -22.27 -3.12
CA GLY A 28 -5.66 -23.19 -2.01
C GLY A 28 -4.67 -22.62 -1.00
N LEU A 29 -4.63 -21.31 -0.84
CA LEU A 29 -3.72 -20.61 0.07
C LEU A 29 -4.52 -20.02 1.25
N ALA A 30 -4.04 -20.22 2.47
CA ALA A 30 -4.54 -19.53 3.65
C ALA A 30 -3.82 -18.19 3.81
N ILE A 31 -4.58 -17.13 4.06
CA ILE A 31 -4.06 -15.79 4.37
C ILE A 31 -4.53 -15.37 5.76
N ASP A 32 -3.61 -14.90 6.60
CA ASP A 32 -3.89 -14.30 7.91
C ASP A 32 -4.16 -12.80 7.73
N GLN A 33 -5.44 -12.44 7.69
CA GLN A 33 -5.87 -11.04 7.54
C GLN A 33 -6.12 -10.44 8.91
N ARG A 34 -5.30 -9.47 9.31
CA ARG A 34 -5.34 -8.85 10.64
C ARG A 34 -5.88 -7.43 10.60
N GLU A 35 -6.98 -7.19 11.29
CA GLU A 35 -7.49 -5.84 11.53
C GLU A 35 -6.78 -5.21 12.74
N ARG A 36 -6.09 -4.09 12.52
CA ARG A 36 -5.33 -3.36 13.57
C ARG A 36 -5.42 -1.86 13.34
N THR A 37 -6.59 -1.28 13.60
CA THR A 37 -6.82 0.16 13.48
C THR A 37 -5.91 0.94 14.41
N GLY A 38 -5.28 2.00 13.88
CA GLY A 38 -4.37 2.87 14.62
C GLY A 38 -2.92 2.38 14.69
N LEU A 39 -2.63 1.12 14.37
CA LEU A 39 -1.26 0.63 14.26
C LEU A 39 -0.67 1.05 12.90
N ARG A 40 0.53 1.64 12.89
CA ARG A 40 1.21 1.93 11.61
C ARG A 40 1.56 0.63 10.89
N HIS A 41 1.45 0.63 9.58
CA HIS A 41 1.73 -0.56 8.76
C HIS A 41 3.14 -1.12 9.03
N CYS A 42 4.13 -0.25 9.10
CA CYS A 42 5.51 -0.66 9.34
C CYS A 42 5.75 -1.28 10.74
N ASP A 43 5.11 -0.73 11.80
CA ASP A 43 5.21 -1.30 13.15
C ASP A 43 4.60 -2.71 13.21
N PHE A 44 3.51 -2.91 12.45
CA PHE A 44 2.93 -4.23 12.29
C PHE A 44 3.90 -5.21 11.63
N LEU A 45 4.55 -4.79 10.53
CA LEU A 45 5.51 -5.64 9.80
C LEU A 45 6.70 -6.02 10.68
N ASP A 46 7.26 -5.08 11.45
CA ASP A 46 8.33 -5.32 12.41
C ASP A 46 7.91 -6.35 13.48
N SER A 47 6.73 -6.15 14.06
CA SER A 47 6.18 -7.04 15.09
C SER A 47 5.89 -8.42 14.53
N TYR A 48 5.29 -8.49 13.33
CA TYR A 48 4.96 -9.76 12.69
C TYR A 48 6.23 -10.57 12.37
N MET A 49 7.25 -9.93 11.79
CA MET A 49 8.52 -10.62 11.51
C MET A 49 9.20 -11.11 12.79
N ALA A 50 9.02 -10.44 13.91
CA ALA A 50 9.53 -10.91 15.21
C ALA A 50 8.80 -12.16 15.72
N GLU A 51 7.52 -12.35 15.34
CA GLU A 51 6.69 -13.52 15.69
C GLU A 51 6.91 -14.72 14.73
N VAL A 52 7.48 -14.50 13.54
CA VAL A 52 7.78 -15.57 12.57
C VAL A 52 8.87 -16.48 13.14
N ALA A 53 8.67 -17.78 13.12
CA ALA A 53 9.68 -18.74 13.60
C ALA A 53 10.94 -18.70 12.71
N GLU A 54 12.10 -19.08 13.27
CA GLU A 54 13.41 -18.94 12.61
C GLU A 54 13.48 -19.59 11.23
N ASP A 55 12.86 -20.78 11.08
CA ASP A 55 12.85 -21.54 9.83
C ASP A 55 11.66 -21.23 8.92
N ASP A 56 10.80 -20.27 9.32
CA ASP A 56 9.62 -19.93 8.56
C ASP A 56 9.90 -18.81 7.53
N VAL A 57 9.05 -18.79 6.51
CA VAL A 57 9.00 -17.74 5.49
C VAL A 57 7.69 -16.96 5.62
N ALA A 58 7.78 -15.64 5.54
CA ALA A 58 6.64 -14.75 5.47
C ALA A 58 6.47 -14.20 4.05
N LEU A 59 5.25 -14.24 3.52
CA LEU A 59 4.79 -13.44 2.41
C LEU A 59 3.92 -12.31 2.99
N LEU A 60 4.47 -11.11 3.00
CA LEU A 60 3.81 -9.88 3.41
C LEU A 60 2.99 -9.37 2.22
N VAL A 61 1.72 -9.05 2.43
CA VAL A 61 0.82 -8.62 1.35
C VAL A 61 -0.04 -7.45 1.83
N ASP A 62 -0.11 -6.37 1.04
CA ASP A 62 -1.07 -5.29 1.31
C ASP A 62 -2.50 -5.79 1.08
N ILE A 63 -3.47 -5.25 1.82
CA ILE A 63 -4.86 -5.70 1.76
C ILE A 63 -5.50 -5.57 0.37
N ASP A 64 -4.97 -4.69 -0.45
CA ASP A 64 -5.41 -4.41 -1.81
C ASP A 64 -4.46 -5.00 -2.88
N CYS A 65 -3.69 -6.03 -2.50
CA CYS A 65 -2.78 -6.78 -3.36
C CYS A 65 -3.09 -8.28 -3.31
N PHE A 66 -2.98 -8.96 -4.43
CA PHE A 66 -3.13 -10.43 -4.51
C PHE A 66 -2.45 -11.01 -5.75
N PRO A 67 -2.13 -12.33 -5.74
CA PRO A 67 -1.59 -13.04 -6.90
C PRO A 67 -2.69 -13.28 -7.94
N LEU A 68 -2.31 -13.28 -9.22
CA LEU A 68 -3.19 -13.65 -10.35
C LEU A 68 -3.04 -15.13 -10.74
N ASN A 69 -2.04 -15.81 -10.18
CA ASN A 69 -1.82 -17.24 -10.34
C ASN A 69 -1.07 -17.81 -9.14
N ARG A 70 -1.18 -19.12 -8.93
CA ARG A 70 -0.52 -19.83 -7.83
C ARG A 70 1.01 -19.85 -7.98
N ALA A 71 1.52 -19.92 -9.20
CA ALA A 71 2.94 -20.10 -9.48
C ALA A 71 3.80 -18.94 -8.94
N ILE A 72 3.28 -17.69 -8.94
CA ILE A 72 4.01 -16.54 -8.41
C ILE A 72 4.21 -16.63 -6.90
N VAL A 73 3.26 -17.21 -6.16
CA VAL A 73 3.36 -17.42 -4.72
C VAL A 73 4.37 -18.52 -4.41
N ASP A 74 4.32 -19.62 -5.18
CA ASP A 74 5.29 -20.73 -5.03
C ASP A 74 6.71 -20.24 -5.33
N ARG A 75 6.90 -19.39 -6.37
CA ARG A 75 8.18 -18.74 -6.70
C ARG A 75 8.66 -17.83 -5.57
N ALA A 76 7.76 -17.02 -4.99
CA ALA A 76 8.07 -16.12 -3.89
C ALA A 76 8.59 -16.90 -2.67
N PHE A 77 7.91 -17.97 -2.29
CA PHE A 77 8.36 -18.83 -1.18
C PHE A 77 9.66 -19.56 -1.49
N ALA A 78 9.84 -20.07 -2.71
CA ALA A 78 11.09 -20.74 -3.12
C ALA A 78 12.28 -19.76 -3.05
N ALA A 79 12.12 -18.52 -3.52
CA ALA A 79 13.14 -17.50 -3.43
C ALA A 79 13.51 -17.18 -1.97
N ALA A 80 12.51 -16.98 -1.11
CA ALA A 80 12.75 -16.66 0.30
C ALA A 80 13.39 -17.82 1.08
N ARG A 81 13.03 -19.08 0.79
CA ARG A 81 13.72 -20.27 1.36
C ARG A 81 15.18 -20.37 0.91
N ALA A 82 15.48 -19.93 -0.30
CA ALA A 82 16.85 -19.84 -0.81
C ALA A 82 17.65 -18.66 -0.21
N GLY A 83 17.08 -17.91 0.75
CA GLY A 83 17.74 -16.79 1.41
C GLY A 83 17.71 -15.49 0.62
N ARG A 84 16.90 -15.40 -0.46
CA ARG A 84 16.65 -14.20 -1.25
C ARG A 84 15.50 -13.40 -0.68
N ILE A 85 15.38 -12.14 -1.08
CA ILE A 85 14.17 -11.33 -0.91
C ILE A 85 13.47 -11.27 -2.26
N PHE A 86 12.16 -11.51 -2.27
CA PHE A 86 11.35 -11.50 -3.49
C PHE A 86 10.18 -10.52 -3.32
N GLY A 87 9.85 -9.73 -4.34
CA GLY A 87 8.63 -8.91 -4.27
C GLY A 87 8.49 -7.88 -5.38
N CYS A 88 7.49 -7.04 -5.26
CA CYS A 88 7.18 -6.01 -6.25
C CYS A 88 8.10 -4.81 -6.14
N ALA A 89 8.61 -4.34 -7.28
CA ALA A 89 9.41 -3.14 -7.37
C ALA A 89 8.55 -1.88 -7.12
N GLN A 90 9.10 -0.96 -6.35
CA GLN A 90 8.54 0.38 -6.13
C GLN A 90 9.68 1.40 -6.10
N SER A 91 9.35 2.67 -6.32
CA SER A 91 10.19 3.81 -6.04
C SER A 91 9.57 4.67 -4.95
N ARG A 92 10.32 5.61 -4.41
CA ARG A 92 9.80 6.57 -3.42
C ARG A 92 8.85 7.59 -4.06
N ASN A 93 7.86 7.09 -4.79
CA ASN A 93 6.82 7.87 -5.47
C ASN A 93 7.42 9.02 -6.31
N ASN A 94 7.03 10.28 -6.04
CA ASN A 94 7.52 11.46 -6.75
C ASN A 94 8.78 12.08 -6.12
N ILE A 95 9.36 11.47 -5.11
CA ILE A 95 10.51 12.03 -4.37
C ILE A 95 11.81 11.57 -5.02
N ASP A 96 11.93 10.27 -5.27
CA ASP A 96 13.09 9.66 -5.90
C ASP A 96 12.65 8.47 -6.77
N PRO A 97 12.24 8.72 -8.02
CA PRO A 97 11.77 7.67 -8.91
C PRO A 97 12.88 6.73 -9.39
N GLU A 98 14.14 7.14 -9.30
CA GLU A 98 15.29 6.36 -9.78
C GLU A 98 15.78 5.34 -8.74
N ARG A 99 15.48 5.56 -7.46
CA ARG A 99 15.86 4.64 -6.40
C ARG A 99 14.80 3.58 -6.20
N LEU A 100 15.03 2.44 -6.83
CA LEU A 100 14.12 1.30 -6.79
C LEU A 100 14.37 0.43 -5.56
N TYR A 101 13.30 -0.15 -5.02
CA TYR A 101 13.38 -1.09 -3.91
C TYR A 101 12.23 -2.09 -3.98
N VAL A 102 12.39 -3.23 -3.30
CA VAL A 102 11.31 -4.20 -3.11
C VAL A 102 10.37 -3.69 -2.03
N ALA A 103 9.09 -3.52 -2.36
CA ALA A 103 8.09 -2.98 -1.45
C ALA A 103 7.29 -4.08 -0.74
N PRO A 104 6.81 -3.86 0.50
CA PRO A 104 6.15 -4.89 1.29
C PRO A 104 4.73 -5.22 0.84
N MET A 105 4.22 -4.54 -0.20
CA MET A 105 2.89 -4.82 -0.76
C MET A 105 2.72 -6.25 -1.29
N PHE A 106 3.81 -6.90 -1.72
CA PHE A 106 3.93 -8.32 -2.01
C PHE A 106 5.40 -8.69 -1.87
N MET A 107 5.82 -9.07 -0.66
CA MET A 107 7.22 -9.34 -0.36
C MET A 107 7.36 -10.67 0.40
N ALA A 108 8.17 -11.59 -0.14
CA ALA A 108 8.55 -12.81 0.56
C ALA A 108 9.97 -12.69 1.12
N ILE A 109 10.12 -13.03 2.39
CA ILE A 109 11.37 -13.04 3.14
C ILE A 109 11.35 -14.13 4.21
N SER A 110 12.47 -14.85 4.42
CA SER A 110 12.60 -15.74 5.56
C SER A 110 12.98 -14.99 6.82
N ARG A 111 12.56 -15.51 7.99
CA ARG A 111 12.98 -14.97 9.27
C ARG A 111 14.51 -14.99 9.40
N ARG A 112 15.17 -16.06 8.97
CA ARG A 112 16.64 -16.18 8.96
C ARG A 112 17.31 -15.09 8.12
N THR A 113 16.77 -14.75 6.95
CA THR A 113 17.31 -13.65 6.13
C THR A 113 17.17 -12.32 6.85
N TRP A 114 16.02 -12.02 7.45
CA TRP A 114 15.80 -10.80 8.20
C TRP A 114 16.72 -10.69 9.42
N ASP A 115 16.94 -11.80 10.17
CA ASP A 115 17.87 -11.86 11.28
C ASP A 115 19.33 -11.63 10.84
N ARG A 116 19.75 -12.26 9.72
CA ARG A 116 21.08 -12.09 9.12
C ARG A 116 21.36 -10.63 8.74
N LEU A 117 20.32 -9.89 8.33
CA LEU A 117 20.42 -8.47 8.00
C LEU A 117 20.42 -7.56 9.23
N GLY A 118 20.36 -8.10 10.44
CA GLY A 118 20.31 -7.37 11.70
C GLY A 118 18.93 -6.80 12.02
N ARG A 119 17.87 -7.42 11.51
CA ARG A 119 16.46 -7.04 11.74
C ARG A 119 16.18 -5.58 11.40
N PRO A 120 16.47 -5.12 10.17
CA PRO A 120 16.19 -3.74 9.80
C PRO A 120 14.70 -3.47 9.92
N SER A 121 14.35 -2.30 10.46
CA SER A 121 12.95 -1.89 10.58
C SER A 121 12.34 -1.65 9.19
N PHE A 122 11.06 -2.00 9.06
CA PHE A 122 10.26 -1.65 7.89
C PHE A 122 9.81 -0.19 7.90
N CYS A 123 9.98 0.52 9.02
CA CYS A 123 9.48 1.88 9.15
C CYS A 123 10.27 2.88 8.29
N PRO A 124 9.55 3.83 7.67
CA PRO A 124 10.18 4.89 6.90
C PRO A 124 10.95 5.84 7.84
N ASP A 125 12.02 6.41 7.31
CA ASP A 125 12.79 7.46 7.96
C ASP A 125 12.94 8.70 7.04
N ALA A 126 13.84 9.61 7.39
CA ALA A 126 14.07 10.82 6.60
C ALA A 126 14.56 10.52 5.16
N GLY A 127 15.29 9.41 4.96
CA GLY A 127 15.89 9.01 3.69
C GLY A 127 15.17 7.85 2.99
N ASN A 128 14.33 7.10 3.69
CA ASN A 128 13.78 5.84 3.21
C ASN A 128 12.26 5.79 3.31
N ASP A 129 11.63 5.10 2.36
CA ASP A 129 10.22 4.70 2.42
C ASP A 129 10.05 3.37 3.17
N VAL A 130 8.82 2.89 3.34
CA VAL A 130 8.52 1.61 4.01
C VAL A 130 9.29 0.47 3.34
N ALA A 131 10.05 -0.31 4.12
CA ALA A 131 10.92 -1.40 3.70
C ALA A 131 12.15 -1.02 2.86
N GLN A 132 12.37 0.23 2.51
CA GLN A 132 13.52 0.63 1.70
C GLN A 132 14.86 0.40 2.42
N ALA A 133 14.91 0.65 3.73
CA ALA A 133 16.09 0.35 4.55
C ALA A 133 16.44 -1.15 4.56
N LEU A 134 15.41 -2.03 4.55
CA LEU A 134 15.60 -3.48 4.42
C LEU A 134 16.23 -3.84 3.07
N HIS A 135 15.72 -3.27 1.98
CA HIS A 135 16.27 -3.47 0.64
C HIS A 135 17.75 -3.06 0.57
N ASP A 136 18.07 -1.86 1.03
CA ASP A 136 19.45 -1.34 0.99
C ASP A 136 20.41 -2.20 1.81
N ARG A 137 19.96 -2.67 2.99
CA ARG A 137 20.74 -3.63 3.80
C ARG A 137 20.96 -4.95 3.09
N ALA A 138 19.96 -5.47 2.40
CA ALA A 138 20.06 -6.70 1.63
C ALA A 138 21.11 -6.56 0.53
N VAL A 139 21.04 -5.49 -0.26
CA VAL A 139 22.02 -5.20 -1.32
C VAL A 139 23.43 -5.06 -0.74
N ALA A 140 23.61 -4.29 0.32
CA ALA A 140 24.91 -4.09 0.97
C ALA A 140 25.49 -5.40 1.56
N ALA A 141 24.64 -6.32 1.99
CA ALA A 141 25.05 -7.63 2.53
C ALA A 141 25.20 -8.73 1.45
N GLY A 142 25.05 -8.39 0.16
CA GLY A 142 25.10 -9.35 -0.94
C GLY A 142 23.94 -10.37 -0.94
N VAL A 143 22.81 -10.01 -0.33
CA VAL A 143 21.58 -10.80 -0.43
C VAL A 143 20.91 -10.49 -1.75
N GLU A 144 20.64 -11.52 -2.54
CA GLU A 144 19.93 -11.37 -3.80
C GLU A 144 18.51 -10.86 -3.58
N VAL A 145 18.12 -9.81 -4.30
CA VAL A 145 16.78 -9.23 -4.29
C VAL A 145 16.16 -9.41 -5.67
N GLU A 146 15.11 -10.21 -5.74
CA GLU A 146 14.36 -10.48 -6.97
C GLU A 146 13.13 -9.59 -7.03
N MET A 147 13.09 -8.64 -7.99
CA MET A 147 12.03 -7.66 -8.13
C MET A 147 11.13 -7.95 -9.32
N LEU A 148 9.82 -7.89 -9.09
CA LEU A 148 8.79 -7.91 -10.12
C LEU A 148 8.51 -6.47 -10.56
N TYR A 149 8.58 -6.20 -11.84
CA TYR A 149 8.33 -4.87 -12.39
C TYR A 149 6.90 -4.70 -12.90
N PRO A 150 6.34 -3.48 -12.87
CA PRO A 150 5.06 -3.19 -13.50
C PRO A 150 5.07 -3.50 -15.01
N GLU A 151 4.04 -4.18 -15.50
CA GLU A 151 3.83 -4.44 -16.93
C GLU A 151 2.62 -3.68 -17.49
N ALA A 152 1.63 -3.37 -16.63
CA ALA A 152 0.48 -2.57 -16.98
C ALA A 152 -0.03 -1.79 -15.75
N CYS A 153 -0.68 -0.66 -15.99
CA CYS A 153 -1.26 0.17 -14.94
C CYS A 153 -2.54 0.86 -15.44
N VAL A 154 -3.66 0.66 -14.74
CA VAL A 154 -4.95 1.24 -15.12
C VAL A 154 -4.94 2.77 -15.00
N ALA A 155 -4.43 3.31 -13.91
CA ALA A 155 -4.30 4.76 -13.73
C ALA A 155 -2.89 5.12 -13.23
N PRO A 156 -1.93 5.32 -14.15
CA PRO A 156 -0.56 5.69 -13.84
C PRO A 156 -0.47 6.95 -12.99
N LYS A 157 0.42 6.93 -11.99
CA LYS A 157 0.56 8.03 -11.05
C LYS A 157 2.01 8.35 -10.72
N TRP A 158 2.87 7.35 -10.63
CA TRP A 158 4.26 7.48 -10.25
C TRP A 158 5.18 6.82 -11.27
N ARG A 159 6.37 7.37 -11.40
CA ARG A 159 7.44 6.80 -12.24
C ARG A 159 8.20 5.74 -11.45
N LEU A 160 8.68 4.72 -12.15
CA LEU A 160 9.62 3.72 -11.68
C LEU A 160 10.84 3.75 -12.60
N GLY A 161 11.85 4.51 -12.23
CA GLY A 161 12.95 4.81 -13.13
C GLY A 161 12.47 5.52 -14.41
N ASP A 162 13.21 5.29 -15.49
CA ASP A 162 12.86 5.81 -16.81
C ASP A 162 12.03 4.83 -17.66
N PHE A 163 11.77 3.61 -17.16
CA PHE A 163 11.28 2.51 -17.98
C PHE A 163 9.87 2.03 -17.62
N ALA A 164 9.33 2.42 -16.47
CA ALA A 164 7.99 1.97 -16.05
C ALA A 164 7.22 3.04 -15.30
N VAL A 165 5.92 2.78 -15.13
CA VAL A 165 5.02 3.57 -14.29
C VAL A 165 4.17 2.63 -13.44
N PHE A 166 3.79 3.09 -12.27
CA PHE A 166 2.86 2.38 -11.39
C PHE A 166 1.84 3.36 -10.80
N GLY A 167 0.79 2.82 -10.19
CA GLY A 167 -0.28 3.62 -9.64
C GLY A 167 -1.51 2.77 -9.36
N ILE A 168 -2.70 3.34 -9.51
CA ILE A 168 -3.94 2.64 -9.21
C ILE A 168 -4.17 1.51 -10.23
N GLY A 169 -4.32 0.28 -9.74
CA GLY A 169 -4.52 -0.89 -10.57
C GLY A 169 -3.28 -1.29 -11.36
N THR A 170 -2.15 -1.51 -10.69
CA THR A 170 -0.90 -1.97 -11.29
C THR A 170 -0.83 -3.47 -11.36
N PHE A 171 -0.47 -4.00 -12.53
CA PHE A 171 -0.14 -5.39 -12.79
C PHE A 171 1.37 -5.55 -12.87
N TYR A 172 1.90 -6.56 -12.21
CA TYR A 172 3.33 -6.86 -12.18
C TYR A 172 3.64 -8.14 -12.96
N VAL A 173 4.78 -8.15 -13.62
CA VAL A 173 5.29 -9.32 -14.32
C VAL A 173 5.24 -10.56 -13.41
N GLY A 174 4.79 -11.68 -13.96
CA GLY A 174 4.62 -12.93 -13.22
C GLY A 174 3.27 -13.09 -12.53
N GLY A 175 2.42 -12.05 -12.55
CA GLY A 175 1.03 -12.17 -12.13
C GLY A 175 0.80 -11.77 -10.68
N VAL A 176 1.17 -10.55 -10.30
CA VAL A 176 0.71 -9.87 -9.08
C VAL A 176 -0.09 -8.63 -9.46
N PHE A 177 -1.21 -8.43 -8.81
CA PHE A 177 -2.04 -7.23 -8.94
C PHE A 177 -2.02 -6.42 -7.63
N HIS A 178 -1.88 -5.10 -7.73
CA HIS A 178 -2.00 -4.19 -6.61
C HIS A 178 -2.86 -2.98 -6.97
N LEU A 179 -3.92 -2.73 -6.21
CA LEU A 179 -4.80 -1.59 -6.46
C LEU A 179 -4.12 -0.26 -6.15
N PHE A 180 -3.34 -0.18 -5.10
CA PHE A 180 -2.90 1.06 -4.46
C PHE A 180 -4.04 1.96 -4.01
N GLN A 181 -3.88 2.63 -2.88
CA GLN A 181 -4.84 3.59 -2.37
C GLN A 181 -6.28 3.04 -2.19
N SER A 182 -6.41 1.82 -1.67
CA SER A 182 -7.67 1.10 -1.43
C SER A 182 -8.76 1.90 -0.69
N ARG A 183 -8.39 2.94 0.06
CA ARG A 183 -9.33 3.86 0.71
C ARG A 183 -10.02 4.84 -0.24
N ARG A 184 -9.65 4.84 -1.53
CA ARG A 184 -10.30 5.64 -2.58
C ARG A 184 -11.42 4.84 -3.23
N LYS A 185 -12.61 4.87 -2.60
CA LYS A 185 -13.81 4.11 -3.02
C LYS A 185 -14.09 4.14 -4.52
N ALA A 186 -13.79 5.26 -5.20
CA ALA A 186 -14.04 5.40 -6.62
C ALA A 186 -13.31 4.37 -7.50
N TYR A 187 -12.23 3.74 -7.02
CA TYR A 187 -11.41 2.78 -7.77
C TYR A 187 -11.56 1.34 -7.28
N GLU A 188 -12.40 1.08 -6.28
CA GLU A 188 -12.61 -0.26 -5.72
C GLU A 188 -13.09 -1.27 -6.77
N PHE A 189 -13.88 -0.81 -7.76
CA PHE A 189 -14.38 -1.67 -8.83
C PHE A 189 -13.26 -2.38 -9.59
N ILE A 190 -12.07 -1.75 -9.74
CA ILE A 190 -10.92 -2.33 -10.42
C ILE A 190 -10.49 -3.61 -9.69
N LEU A 191 -10.29 -3.51 -8.37
CA LEU A 191 -9.88 -4.67 -7.58
C LEU A 191 -10.92 -5.79 -7.60
N LEU A 192 -12.20 -5.43 -7.44
CA LEU A 192 -13.28 -6.40 -7.42
C LEU A 192 -13.40 -7.16 -8.73
N GLU A 193 -13.29 -6.47 -9.87
CA GLU A 193 -13.36 -7.12 -11.19
C GLU A 193 -12.14 -7.97 -11.51
N VAL A 194 -10.93 -7.50 -11.15
CA VAL A 194 -9.71 -8.29 -11.31
C VAL A 194 -9.80 -9.56 -10.46
N ALA A 195 -10.28 -9.46 -9.21
CA ALA A 195 -10.47 -10.61 -8.33
C ALA A 195 -11.48 -11.62 -8.91
N GLU A 196 -12.64 -11.14 -9.39
CA GLU A 196 -13.66 -12.02 -9.99
C GLU A 196 -13.17 -12.66 -11.30
N ALA A 197 -12.43 -11.92 -12.14
CA ALA A 197 -11.86 -12.48 -13.36
C ALA A 197 -10.83 -13.56 -13.03
N THR A 198 -9.96 -13.31 -12.03
CA THR A 198 -8.95 -14.28 -11.56
C THR A 198 -9.59 -15.56 -11.04
N ILE A 199 -10.61 -15.46 -10.17
CA ILE A 199 -11.32 -16.60 -9.59
C ILE A 199 -12.07 -17.40 -10.68
N ALA A 200 -12.63 -16.69 -11.67
CA ALA A 200 -13.36 -17.32 -12.77
C ALA A 200 -12.46 -17.87 -13.88
N GLY A 201 -11.12 -17.71 -13.78
CA GLY A 201 -10.18 -18.10 -14.83
C GLY A 201 -10.41 -17.36 -16.17
N ARG A 202 -10.97 -16.14 -16.13
CA ARG A 202 -11.26 -15.33 -17.31
C ARG A 202 -10.13 -14.33 -17.59
N PRO A 203 -9.89 -13.97 -18.85
CA PRO A 203 -9.02 -12.86 -19.18
C PRO A 203 -9.44 -11.57 -18.48
N ILE A 204 -8.47 -10.81 -17.99
CA ILE A 204 -8.71 -9.49 -17.37
C ILE A 204 -8.74 -8.46 -18.50
N ASP A 205 -9.85 -7.74 -18.63
CA ASP A 205 -10.02 -6.65 -19.60
C ASP A 205 -9.37 -5.35 -19.09
N VAL A 206 -8.03 -5.27 -19.18
CA VAL A 206 -7.27 -4.12 -18.73
C VAL A 206 -7.67 -2.84 -19.45
N LEU A 207 -7.98 -2.91 -20.77
CA LEU A 207 -8.38 -1.74 -21.54
C LEU A 207 -9.74 -1.22 -21.08
N GLY A 208 -10.72 -2.10 -20.87
CA GLY A 208 -12.03 -1.71 -20.32
C GLY A 208 -11.93 -1.13 -18.91
N LEU A 209 -10.97 -1.60 -18.07
CA LEU A 209 -10.69 -1.00 -16.77
C LEU A 209 -10.12 0.42 -16.92
N ILE A 210 -9.21 0.64 -17.89
CA ILE A 210 -8.63 1.96 -18.19
C ILE A 210 -9.72 2.93 -18.65
N ASP A 211 -10.58 2.54 -19.59
CA ASP A 211 -11.63 3.38 -20.12
C ASP A 211 -12.61 3.85 -19.03
N ARG A 212 -12.97 2.96 -18.11
CA ARG A 212 -13.83 3.31 -16.96
C ARG A 212 -13.15 4.12 -15.89
N ALA A 213 -11.84 3.97 -15.71
CA ALA A 213 -11.06 4.76 -14.78
C ALA A 213 -10.73 6.17 -15.31
N LEU A 214 -10.75 6.39 -16.63
CA LEU A 214 -10.32 7.64 -17.25
C LEU A 214 -11.12 8.86 -16.76
N PRO A 215 -12.45 8.85 -16.66
CA PRO A 215 -13.22 9.99 -16.12
C PRO A 215 -12.84 10.32 -14.67
N LEU A 216 -12.59 9.30 -13.86
CA LEU A 216 -12.15 9.47 -12.46
C LEU A 216 -10.76 10.11 -12.39
N ARG A 217 -9.85 9.69 -13.25
CA ARG A 217 -8.51 10.23 -13.38
C ARG A 217 -8.50 11.70 -13.79
N LEU A 218 -9.30 12.06 -14.78
CA LEU A 218 -9.47 13.44 -15.22
C LEU A 218 -10.03 14.32 -14.10
N ARG A 219 -11.05 13.86 -13.41
CA ARG A 219 -11.61 14.54 -12.23
C ARG A 219 -10.55 14.75 -11.15
N ASP A 220 -9.77 13.73 -10.81
CA ASP A 220 -8.73 13.81 -9.80
C ASP A 220 -7.62 14.79 -10.21
N HIS A 221 -7.25 14.83 -11.46
CA HIS A 221 -6.30 15.80 -12.03
C HIS A 221 -6.83 17.23 -11.85
N TRP A 222 -8.06 17.52 -12.25
CA TRP A 222 -8.68 18.84 -12.09
C TRP A 222 -8.79 19.25 -10.63
N VAL A 223 -9.18 18.34 -9.74
CA VAL A 223 -9.26 18.62 -8.28
C VAL A 223 -7.87 18.94 -7.73
N SER A 224 -6.82 18.24 -8.18
CA SER A 224 -5.44 18.52 -7.77
C SER A 224 -4.99 19.88 -8.27
N GLN A 225 -5.16 20.19 -9.54
CA GLN A 225 -4.81 21.48 -10.14
C GLN A 225 -5.52 22.64 -9.43
N PHE A 226 -6.81 22.49 -9.16
CA PHE A 226 -7.58 23.50 -8.44
C PHE A 226 -7.08 23.69 -7.00
N ARG A 227 -6.72 22.61 -6.33
CA ARG A 227 -6.15 22.68 -4.97
C ARG A 227 -4.79 23.40 -4.97
N ASP A 228 -3.94 23.11 -5.95
CA ASP A 228 -2.61 23.70 -6.06
C ASP A 228 -2.71 25.17 -6.46
N TRP A 229 -3.60 25.51 -7.38
CA TRP A 229 -3.96 26.89 -7.70
C TRP A 229 -4.45 27.66 -6.46
N ARG A 230 -5.37 27.08 -5.66
CA ARG A 230 -5.84 27.69 -4.40
C ARG A 230 -4.72 27.92 -3.41
N LYS A 231 -3.73 27.03 -3.34
CA LYS A 231 -2.55 27.21 -2.49
C LYS A 231 -1.68 28.36 -3.02
N ALA A 232 -1.39 28.39 -4.31
CA ALA A 232 -0.59 29.44 -4.96
C ALA A 232 -1.22 30.81 -4.77
N MET A 233 -2.55 30.93 -4.92
CA MET A 233 -3.30 32.20 -4.70
C MET A 233 -3.45 32.59 -3.22
N GLY A 234 -2.87 31.85 -2.27
CA GLY A 234 -2.96 32.14 -0.84
C GLY A 234 -4.36 31.98 -0.22
N LEU A 235 -5.37 31.59 -1.01
CA LEU A 235 -6.77 31.42 -0.59
C LEU A 235 -6.92 30.44 0.56
N SER A 236 -6.00 29.47 0.69
CA SER A 236 -5.96 28.52 1.81
C SER A 236 -5.68 29.18 3.17
N ARG A 237 -4.94 30.31 3.18
CA ARG A 237 -4.69 31.12 4.39
C ARG A 237 -5.91 31.97 4.75
N VAL A 238 -6.56 32.57 3.74
CA VAL A 238 -7.76 33.38 3.90
C VAL A 238 -8.92 32.54 4.44
N LEU A 239 -9.18 31.40 3.83
CA LEU A 239 -10.25 30.48 4.27
C LEU A 239 -9.99 29.89 5.66
N ARG A 240 -8.72 29.64 6.04
CA ARG A 240 -8.38 29.25 7.43
C ARG A 240 -8.61 30.40 8.42
N ARG A 241 -8.33 31.66 8.04
CA ARG A 241 -8.62 32.82 8.87
C ARG A 241 -10.13 33.02 9.02
N LEU A 242 -10.92 32.92 7.97
CA LEU A 242 -12.38 33.02 8.01
C LEU A 242 -13.02 31.87 8.84
N ARG A 243 -12.52 30.67 8.77
CA ARG A 243 -12.98 29.52 9.62
C ARG A 243 -12.57 29.67 11.10
N ARG A 244 -11.49 30.40 11.41
CA ARG A 244 -11.06 30.72 12.78
C ARG A 244 -11.62 32.02 13.31
N GLY A 245 -12.34 32.76 12.50
CA GLY A 245 -12.84 34.09 12.77
C GLY A 245 -14.22 34.17 13.40
N THR A 246 -14.62 33.20 14.24
CA THR A 246 -15.56 33.46 15.32
C THR A 246 -14.71 33.79 16.55
N PRO A 247 -14.62 35.04 17.00
CA PRO A 247 -13.90 35.35 18.23
C PRO A 247 -14.54 34.54 19.36
N PRO A 248 -13.77 33.97 20.29
CA PRO A 248 -14.33 33.36 21.48
C PRO A 248 -15.16 34.43 22.18
N ALA A 249 -16.38 34.09 22.58
CA ALA A 249 -17.22 34.95 23.38
C ALA A 249 -16.38 35.50 24.56
N PRO A 250 -16.43 36.81 24.84
CA PRO A 250 -15.60 37.38 25.89
C PRO A 250 -15.86 36.66 27.21
N ALA A 251 -14.78 36.26 27.87
CA ALA A 251 -14.77 35.43 29.09
C ALA A 251 -15.49 36.06 30.30
N GLY A 252 -16.15 37.22 30.11
CA GLY A 252 -16.89 37.94 31.15
C GLY A 252 -18.40 37.66 31.22
N ALA A 253 -18.99 36.97 30.23
CA ALA A 253 -20.44 36.73 30.22
C ALA A 253 -20.94 35.56 31.09
N ARG A 254 -20.03 34.68 31.56
CA ARG A 254 -20.42 33.53 32.40
C ARG A 254 -20.40 33.79 33.92
N GLN A 255 -19.88 34.93 34.38
CA GLN A 255 -19.83 35.26 35.80
C GLN A 255 -21.00 36.09 36.34
N ARG A 256 -21.81 36.76 35.48
CA ARG A 256 -22.98 37.55 35.93
C ARG A 256 -24.26 36.73 36.16
N ALA A 257 -24.34 35.51 35.60
CA ALA A 257 -25.54 34.69 35.78
C ALA A 257 -25.53 33.81 37.04
N LYS A 258 -24.49 33.86 37.88
CA LYS A 258 -24.40 33.12 39.15
C LYS A 258 -24.57 33.99 40.40
N THR A 259 -24.73 35.32 40.27
CA THR A 259 -24.84 36.23 41.42
C THR A 259 -26.27 36.76 41.59
N GLU A 260 -27.21 36.42 40.71
CA GLU A 260 -28.63 36.82 40.82
C GLU A 260 -29.58 35.67 41.19
N ALA A 261 -29.03 34.53 41.67
CA ALA A 261 -29.82 33.42 42.19
C ALA A 261 -29.27 32.97 43.55
N GLN A 262 -29.15 33.93 44.48
CA GLN A 262 -29.08 33.70 45.93
C GLN A 262 -29.98 34.73 46.65
#